data_86d0601bee87d050af77c1823be02987
#
_entry.id   86d0601bee87d050af77c1823be02987
#
_cell.length_a   1.000
_cell.length_b   1.000
_cell.length_c   1.000
_cell.angle_alpha   90.00
_cell.angle_beta   90.00
_cell.angle_gamma   90.00
#
_symmetry.space_group_name_H-M   'P 1'
#
loop_
_entity.id
_entity.type
_entity.pdbx_description
1 polymer ?
#
loop_
_entity_poly.entity_id
_entity_poly.type
_entity_poly.pdbx_seq_one_letter_code
_entity_poly.pdbx_strand_id
1 'polypeptide(L)'
;MPYIKVQTNQEVEAEQGLLKKLSAEMAEKLGKPESYVMTAMEADLKMTFGGSTEKTAFVEVNSIGLKQSMTAELSKFICEFLEKELEIDQDRIYVKFSDVPRVMWGWDGNTF
;
A
#
# COMPACT_ATOMS: atom_id res chain seq x y z
N MET A 1 -7.64 10.10 4.59
CA MET A 1 -8.13 9.50 3.37
C MET A 1 -7.04 8.71 2.69
N PRO A 2 -6.53 7.67 3.31
CA PRO A 2 -5.51 6.86 2.66
C PRO A 2 -6.13 5.80 1.75
N TYR A 3 -5.51 5.62 0.61
CA TYR A 3 -5.77 4.49 -0.28
C TYR A 3 -4.46 3.78 -0.52
N ILE A 4 -4.38 2.50 -0.15
CA ILE A 4 -3.19 1.68 -0.30
C ILE A 4 -3.54 0.51 -1.23
N LYS A 5 -2.83 0.43 -2.35
CA LYS A 5 -3.04 -0.64 -3.34
C LYS A 5 -1.76 -1.45 -3.48
N VAL A 6 -1.89 -2.76 -3.34
CA VAL A 6 -0.78 -3.70 -3.50
C VAL A 6 -0.99 -4.50 -4.78
N GLN A 7 0.01 -4.47 -5.66
CA GLN A 7 0.06 -5.32 -6.84
C GLN A 7 1.22 -6.31 -6.67
N THR A 8 0.96 -7.58 -6.91
CA THR A 8 2.00 -8.62 -6.81
C THR A 8 1.81 -9.69 -7.86
N ASN A 9 2.89 -10.35 -8.24
CA ASN A 9 2.85 -11.50 -9.14
C ASN A 9 2.63 -12.82 -8.40
N GLN A 10 2.41 -12.78 -7.08
CA GLN A 10 2.18 -13.96 -6.27
C GLN A 10 0.70 -14.25 -6.13
N GLU A 11 0.36 -15.54 -5.97
CA GLU A 11 -0.95 -15.93 -5.49
C GLU A 11 -0.99 -15.67 -3.99
N VAL A 12 -2.10 -15.13 -3.51
CA VAL A 12 -2.30 -14.82 -2.09
C VAL A 12 -3.59 -15.48 -1.63
N GLU A 13 -3.51 -16.41 -0.69
CA GLU A 13 -4.67 -17.17 -0.24
C GLU A 13 -5.61 -16.36 0.66
N ALA A 14 -5.07 -15.66 1.64
CA ALA A 14 -5.88 -14.93 2.63
C ALA A 14 -5.84 -13.42 2.35
N GLU A 15 -6.24 -13.00 1.16
CA GLU A 15 -6.17 -11.59 0.74
C GLU A 15 -6.91 -10.64 1.67
N GLN A 16 -8.15 -10.99 2.03
CA GLN A 16 -8.95 -10.13 2.91
C GLN A 16 -8.33 -9.98 4.29
N GLY A 17 -7.80 -11.06 4.85
CA GLY A 17 -7.13 -11.00 6.14
C GLY A 17 -5.87 -10.15 6.11
N LEU A 18 -5.09 -10.26 5.05
CA LEU A 18 -3.89 -9.46 4.86
C LEU A 18 -4.24 -7.97 4.72
N LEU A 19 -5.26 -7.67 3.93
CA LEU A 19 -5.71 -6.29 3.73
C LEU A 19 -6.24 -5.67 5.01
N LYS A 20 -6.94 -6.44 5.85
CA LYS A 20 -7.40 -5.95 7.15
C LYS A 20 -6.24 -5.59 8.08
N LYS A 21 -5.19 -6.41 8.10
CA LYS A 21 -3.98 -6.10 8.88
C LYS A 21 -3.32 -4.82 8.36
N LEU A 22 -3.17 -4.73 7.05
CA LEU A 22 -2.55 -3.58 6.42
C LEU A 22 -3.33 -2.30 6.71
N SER A 23 -4.67 -2.37 6.63
CA SER A 23 -5.56 -1.25 6.92
C SER A 23 -5.35 -0.73 8.35
N ALA A 24 -5.38 -1.63 9.34
CA ALA A 24 -5.22 -1.24 10.73
C ALA A 24 -3.86 -0.60 11.01
N GLU A 25 -2.79 -1.21 10.50
CA GLU A 25 -1.44 -0.72 10.74
C GLU A 25 -1.14 0.57 9.98
N MET A 26 -1.64 0.72 8.76
CA MET A 26 -1.45 1.95 7.99
C MET A 26 -2.25 3.11 8.60
N ALA A 27 -3.43 2.85 9.12
CA ALA A 27 -4.21 3.87 9.84
C ALA A 27 -3.40 4.43 11.00
N GLU A 28 -2.80 3.56 11.80
CA GLU A 28 -1.98 3.96 12.93
C GLU A 28 -0.75 4.76 12.50
N LYS A 29 -0.02 4.26 11.51
CA LYS A 29 1.21 4.90 11.03
C LYS A 29 0.97 6.24 10.35
N LEU A 30 -0.14 6.38 9.66
CA LEU A 30 -0.51 7.64 9.01
C LEU A 30 -1.23 8.61 9.95
N GLY A 31 -1.62 8.14 11.15
CA GLY A 31 -2.38 8.95 12.09
C GLY A 31 -3.76 9.30 11.58
N LYS A 32 -4.39 8.39 10.84
CA LYS A 32 -5.72 8.57 10.25
C LYS A 32 -6.71 7.58 10.87
N PRO A 33 -7.99 7.95 11.00
CA PRO A 33 -9.00 6.98 11.44
C PRO A 33 -9.12 5.82 10.43
N GLU A 34 -9.15 4.60 10.91
CA GLU A 34 -9.24 3.43 10.03
C GLU A 34 -10.53 3.45 9.20
N SER A 35 -11.58 4.09 9.70
CA SER A 35 -12.84 4.23 8.96
C SER A 35 -12.69 4.93 7.59
N TYR A 36 -11.58 5.61 7.35
CA TYR A 36 -11.29 6.26 6.08
C TYR A 36 -10.25 5.54 5.24
N VAL A 37 -9.67 4.45 5.75
CA VAL A 37 -8.59 3.74 5.04
C VAL A 37 -9.19 2.73 4.08
N MET A 38 -8.78 2.82 2.82
CA MET A 38 -9.15 1.83 1.82
C MET A 38 -7.89 1.06 1.41
N THR A 39 -7.97 -0.26 1.42
CA THR A 39 -6.90 -1.12 0.93
C THR A 39 -7.43 -2.00 -0.19
N ALA A 40 -6.57 -2.27 -1.16
CA ALA A 40 -6.90 -3.14 -2.29
C ALA A 40 -5.68 -3.97 -2.67
N MET A 41 -5.94 -5.13 -3.26
CA MET A 41 -4.88 -6.00 -3.75
C MET A 41 -5.23 -6.56 -5.12
N GLU A 42 -4.26 -6.56 -6.00
CA GLU A 42 -4.30 -7.29 -7.25
C GLU A 42 -3.17 -8.33 -7.19
N ALA A 43 -3.54 -9.58 -6.99
CA ALA A 43 -2.59 -10.70 -6.92
C ALA A 43 -2.54 -11.45 -8.25
N ASP A 44 -1.55 -12.32 -8.37
CA ASP A 44 -1.36 -13.18 -9.54
C ASP A 44 -1.23 -12.39 -10.86
N LEU A 45 -0.63 -11.22 -10.77
CA LEU A 45 -0.36 -10.38 -11.94
C LEU A 45 0.90 -10.86 -12.65
N LYS A 46 0.98 -10.57 -13.95
CA LYS A 46 2.22 -10.77 -14.71
C LYS A 46 3.08 -9.53 -14.54
N MET A 47 4.21 -9.70 -13.85
CA MET A 47 5.11 -8.61 -13.52
C MET A 47 6.56 -9.05 -13.68
N THR A 48 7.41 -8.11 -14.06
CA THR A 48 8.85 -8.27 -14.01
C THR A 48 9.46 -7.13 -13.22
N PHE A 49 10.57 -7.41 -12.55
CA PHE A 49 11.39 -6.42 -11.89
C PHE A 49 12.84 -6.71 -12.25
N GLY A 50 13.52 -5.75 -12.88
CA GLY A 50 14.87 -5.97 -13.38
C GLY A 50 14.96 -7.09 -14.43
N GLY A 51 13.87 -7.32 -15.17
CA GLY A 51 13.79 -8.40 -16.15
C GLY A 51 13.55 -9.80 -15.57
N SER A 52 13.40 -9.91 -14.25
CA SER A 52 13.17 -11.18 -13.55
C SER A 52 11.70 -11.34 -13.20
N THR A 53 11.21 -12.58 -13.25
CA THR A 53 9.84 -12.93 -12.84
C THR A 53 9.77 -13.43 -11.39
N GLU A 54 10.84 -13.31 -10.63
CA GLU A 54 10.85 -13.63 -9.20
C GLU A 54 9.78 -12.81 -8.46
N LYS A 55 9.45 -13.22 -7.24
CA LYS A 55 8.45 -12.54 -6.40
C LYS A 55 8.72 -11.03 -6.32
N THR A 56 7.71 -10.23 -6.61
CA THR A 56 7.80 -8.77 -6.61
C THR A 56 6.47 -8.15 -6.25
N ALA A 57 6.50 -6.89 -5.83
CA ALA A 57 5.28 -6.12 -5.55
C ALA A 57 5.50 -4.64 -5.86
N PHE A 58 4.41 -3.99 -6.24
CA PHE A 58 4.33 -2.54 -6.37
C PHE A 58 3.21 -2.05 -5.46
N VAL A 59 3.52 -1.11 -4.57
CA VAL A 59 2.55 -0.57 -3.61
C VAL A 59 2.36 0.91 -3.88
N GLU A 60 1.11 1.34 -3.97
CA GLU A 60 0.75 2.74 -4.08
C GLU A 60 0.13 3.19 -2.76
N VAL A 61 0.63 4.29 -2.23
CA VAL A 61 0.08 4.93 -1.03
C VAL A 61 -0.35 6.34 -1.41
N ASN A 62 -1.65 6.58 -1.41
CA ASN A 62 -2.22 7.89 -1.68
C ASN A 62 -2.89 8.39 -0.41
N SER A 63 -2.62 9.62 -0.01
CA SER A 63 -3.25 10.20 1.17
C SER A 63 -3.27 11.71 1.09
N ILE A 64 -4.31 12.30 1.68
CA ILE A 64 -4.36 13.75 1.85
C ILE A 64 -3.41 14.12 2.99
N GLY A 65 -2.55 15.10 2.73
CA GLY A 65 -1.62 15.60 3.75
C GLY A 65 -0.47 14.66 4.06
N LEU A 66 -0.08 13.82 3.10
CA LEU A 66 1.07 12.93 3.25
C LEU A 66 2.36 13.74 3.22
N LYS A 67 3.12 13.67 4.31
CA LYS A 67 4.37 14.44 4.42
C LYS A 67 5.55 13.64 3.87
N GLN A 68 6.43 14.31 3.15
CA GLN A 68 7.65 13.69 2.63
C GLN A 68 8.52 13.09 3.74
N SER A 69 8.50 13.70 4.93
CA SER A 69 9.26 13.19 6.07
C SER A 69 8.79 11.84 6.60
N MET A 70 7.61 11.38 6.19
CA MET A 70 7.05 10.08 6.62
C MET A 70 7.39 8.94 5.68
N THR A 71 7.82 9.26 4.45
CA THR A 71 7.91 8.25 3.40
C THR A 71 8.93 7.14 3.67
N ALA A 72 10.07 7.49 4.25
CA ALA A 72 11.12 6.51 4.55
C ALA A 72 10.64 5.45 5.55
N GLU A 73 9.97 5.88 6.63
CA GLU A 73 9.44 4.96 7.63
C GLU A 73 8.28 4.12 7.10
N LEU A 74 7.40 4.73 6.30
CA LEU A 74 6.30 4.01 5.67
C LEU A 74 6.81 2.97 4.68
N SER A 75 7.82 3.31 3.90
CA SER A 75 8.46 2.37 2.98
C SER A 75 9.06 1.19 3.74
N LYS A 76 9.78 1.47 4.83
CA LYS A 76 10.36 0.43 5.68
C LYS A 76 9.27 -0.50 6.21
N PHE A 77 8.20 0.06 6.76
CA PHE A 77 7.10 -0.73 7.29
C PHE A 77 6.46 -1.61 6.22
N ILE A 78 6.14 -1.04 5.06
CA ILE A 78 5.46 -1.77 3.97
C ILE A 78 6.35 -2.90 3.44
N CYS A 79 7.63 -2.63 3.25
CA CYS A 79 8.57 -3.66 2.78
C CYS A 79 8.72 -4.79 3.79
N GLU A 80 8.85 -4.48 5.08
CA GLU A 80 8.91 -5.48 6.15
C GLU A 80 7.62 -6.28 6.23
N PHE A 81 6.47 -5.61 6.09
CA PHE A 81 5.15 -6.24 6.11
C PHE A 81 5.01 -7.26 4.98
N LEU A 82 5.34 -6.87 3.75
CA LEU A 82 5.21 -7.77 2.60
C LEU A 82 6.25 -8.88 2.61
N GLU A 83 7.43 -8.64 3.12
CA GLU A 83 8.43 -9.70 3.30
C GLU A 83 7.93 -10.75 4.28
N LYS A 84 7.37 -10.31 5.41
CA LYS A 84 6.82 -11.21 6.43
C LYS A 84 5.60 -11.98 5.93
N GLU A 85 4.66 -11.28 5.30
CA GLU A 85 3.38 -11.87 4.94
C GLU A 85 3.40 -12.64 3.61
N LEU A 86 4.22 -12.22 2.66
CA LEU A 86 4.25 -12.79 1.30
C LEU A 86 5.60 -13.34 0.89
N GLU A 87 6.60 -13.26 1.76
CA GLU A 87 7.96 -13.74 1.49
C GLU A 87 8.58 -13.12 0.23
N ILE A 88 8.31 -11.83 0.02
CA ILE A 88 8.91 -11.05 -1.06
C ILE A 88 10.11 -10.32 -0.50
N ASP A 89 11.28 -10.46 -1.14
CA ASP A 89 12.48 -9.75 -0.72
C ASP A 89 12.25 -8.24 -0.83
N GLN A 90 12.71 -7.48 0.17
CA GLN A 90 12.45 -6.05 0.23
C GLN A 90 13.03 -5.28 -0.95
N ASP A 91 14.13 -5.75 -1.52
CA ASP A 91 14.76 -5.12 -2.70
C ASP A 91 13.98 -5.39 -4.00
N ARG A 92 12.89 -6.15 -3.92
CA ARG A 92 12.00 -6.39 -5.04
C ARG A 92 10.62 -5.77 -4.84
N ILE A 93 10.55 -4.76 -3.97
CA ILE A 93 9.31 -4.05 -3.66
C ILE A 93 9.51 -2.56 -3.94
N TYR A 94 8.68 -1.99 -4.80
CA TYR A 94 8.58 -0.55 -4.96
C TYR A 94 7.38 -0.01 -4.22
N VAL A 95 7.55 1.14 -3.59
CA VAL A 95 6.46 1.87 -2.94
C VAL A 95 6.43 3.27 -3.51
N LYS A 96 5.28 3.67 -4.03
CA LYS A 96 5.07 5.01 -4.57
C LYS A 96 4.11 5.76 -3.67
N PHE A 97 4.46 7.00 -3.34
CA PHE A 97 3.66 7.86 -2.46
C PHE A 97 3.10 9.04 -3.23
N SER A 98 1.84 9.39 -2.95
CA SER A 98 1.20 10.56 -3.54
C SER A 98 0.48 11.34 -2.43
N ASP A 99 0.86 12.62 -2.29
CA ASP A 99 0.16 13.57 -1.44
C ASP A 99 -0.94 14.21 -2.30
N VAL A 100 -2.20 13.98 -1.93
CA VAL A 100 -3.34 14.39 -2.74
C VAL A 100 -4.00 15.62 -2.12
N PRO A 101 -4.20 16.71 -2.90
CA PRO A 101 -4.96 17.88 -2.40
C PRO A 101 -6.40 17.48 -2.04
N ARG A 102 -6.92 18.07 -0.98
CA ARG A 102 -8.27 17.76 -0.47
C ARG A 102 -9.35 17.88 -1.54
N VAL A 103 -9.28 18.91 -2.37
CA VAL A 103 -10.25 19.16 -3.44
C VAL A 103 -10.21 18.12 -4.55
N MET A 104 -9.16 17.32 -4.61
CA MET A 104 -8.97 16.28 -5.61
C MET A 104 -9.38 14.89 -5.10
N TRP A 105 -9.99 14.83 -3.92
CA TRP A 105 -10.46 13.58 -3.33
C TRP A 105 -11.95 13.66 -3.03
N GLY A 106 -12.74 12.90 -3.79
CA GLY A 106 -14.19 12.85 -3.62
C GLY A 106 -14.60 11.83 -2.59
N TRP A 107 -15.59 12.18 -1.78
CA TRP A 107 -16.19 11.29 -0.79
C TRP A 107 -17.61 11.76 -0.48
N ASP A 108 -18.51 10.80 -0.38
CA ASP A 108 -19.91 11.04 0.00
C ASP A 108 -20.60 12.14 -0.82
N GLY A 109 -20.32 12.15 -2.12
CA GLY A 109 -20.92 13.09 -3.06
C GLY A 109 -20.35 14.50 -3.01
N ASN A 110 -19.24 14.70 -2.32
CA ASN A 110 -18.55 15.99 -2.20
C ASN A 110 -17.05 15.76 -2.28
N THR A 111 -16.26 16.73 -1.89
CA THR A 111 -14.79 16.59 -1.72
C THR A 111 -14.42 16.93 -0.28
N PHE A 112 -13.23 16.51 0.10
CA PHE A 112 -12.73 16.78 1.46
C PHE A 112 -12.37 18.22 1.69
#